data_015dc17b0fa4301f58e3eb0be39bee12
#
_entry.id   015dc17b0fa4301f58e3eb0be39bee12
#
_cell.length_a   1.000
_cell.length_b   1.000
_cell.length_c   1.000
_cell.angle_alpha   90.00
_cell.angle_beta   90.00
_cell.angle_gamma   90.00
#
_symmetry.space_group_name_H-M   'P 1'
#
loop_
_entity.id
_entity.type
_entity.pdbx_description
1 polymer ?
#
loop_
_entity_poly.entity_id
_entity_poly.type
_entity_poly.pdbx_seq_one_letter_code
_entity_poly.pdbx_strand_id
1 'polypeptide(L)'
;MAFTVTKDLLLPATVTGSWPRPRWYTANLWGRPLDTAMMDPWFREQFTDAHQTVVADQARAGLDVLTTGDYHLDEDVAGRSWHHYPLQRWKGLEHEELQTERTRSPLLSYPVGTMLDSIYKTWRWPRVVGRVEHDPKNPLEYAKIWRIAQQAAAAGGKPVKFGTCSAQVLAFFLDSHTPHYDLDNKRQLIWDMAEAMNLELRQLAASGCKVIQVEEPTLHFMARYYPENKDFINFLVDAFNREVEGLDDVEVWIHTCLGNPNMQKVFSDESYANSMEIYLERLKGDVWTIEATENNFRELSLFSSYKNSLRKKIAVGVISHRTLQADFPDVIAERIRRCLEHIPAEKLVLSTDCGFGRQGFNRHLAFYKTIGIPLARNIVLKELGVEPRYVPAADEKLAWDQLPDFEPFTHLKPLR
;
A
#
# COMPACT_ATOMS: atom_id res chain seq x y z
N MET A 1 12.86 14.06 10.95
CA MET A 1 12.53 12.65 10.67
C MET A 1 12.92 11.82 11.88
N ALA A 2 11.96 11.28 12.55
CA ALA A 2 12.21 10.36 13.67
C ALA A 2 11.52 9.05 13.34
N PHE A 3 12.29 8.03 12.95
CA PHE A 3 11.72 6.69 12.87
C PHE A 3 11.17 6.31 14.23
N THR A 4 9.92 5.86 14.29
CA THR A 4 9.23 5.45 15.50
C THR A 4 9.17 3.94 15.61
N VAL A 5 8.62 3.31 14.59
CA VAL A 5 8.35 1.86 14.55
C VAL A 5 9.53 1.07 13.99
N THR A 6 10.20 1.62 12.98
CA THR A 6 11.31 0.92 12.31
C THR A 6 12.69 1.35 12.84
N LYS A 7 12.77 2.21 13.86
CA LYS A 7 14.01 2.82 14.35
C LYS A 7 15.08 1.78 14.68
N ASP A 8 14.75 0.80 15.48
CA ASP A 8 15.69 -0.19 16.02
C ASP A 8 15.60 -1.55 15.31
N LEU A 9 14.93 -1.59 14.14
CA LEU A 9 14.76 -2.81 13.35
C LEU A 9 15.71 -2.82 12.15
N LEU A 10 16.61 -3.80 12.10
CA LEU A 10 17.40 -4.06 10.91
C LEU A 10 16.60 -4.94 9.95
N LEU A 11 16.49 -4.55 8.68
CA LEU A 11 15.72 -5.28 7.66
C LEU A 11 14.27 -5.60 8.12
N PRO A 12 13.47 -4.64 8.62
CA PRO A 12 12.09 -4.95 9.00
C PRO A 12 11.30 -5.45 7.80
N ALA A 13 10.40 -6.41 8.03
CA ALA A 13 9.56 -7.04 7.02
C ALA A 13 8.11 -6.57 7.13
N THR A 14 7.49 -6.25 6.00
CA THR A 14 6.09 -5.84 5.89
C THR A 14 5.50 -6.28 4.55
N VAL A 15 4.23 -5.95 4.32
CA VAL A 15 3.58 -5.97 3.00
C VAL A 15 3.10 -4.58 2.63
N THR A 16 2.96 -4.31 1.35
CA THR A 16 2.42 -3.04 0.85
C THR A 16 0.91 -3.13 0.73
N GLY A 17 0.17 -2.49 1.63
CA GLY A 17 -1.28 -2.29 1.56
C GLY A 17 -2.14 -3.54 1.72
N SER A 18 -2.97 -3.82 0.71
CA SER A 18 -4.09 -4.73 0.79
C SER A 18 -3.72 -6.22 0.93
N TRP A 19 -4.60 -6.95 1.61
CA TRP A 19 -4.53 -8.40 1.80
C TRP A 19 -5.79 -9.06 1.21
N PRO A 20 -5.71 -10.29 0.65
CA PRO A 20 -6.88 -10.96 0.10
C PRO A 20 -7.92 -11.25 1.17
N ARG A 21 -9.19 -10.96 0.84
CA ARG A 21 -10.30 -11.22 1.73
C ARG A 21 -10.48 -12.72 2.00
N PRO A 22 -10.85 -13.11 3.23
CA PRO A 22 -11.40 -14.44 3.47
C PRO A 22 -12.65 -14.66 2.60
N ARG A 23 -12.84 -15.85 2.07
CA ARG A 23 -13.98 -16.16 1.18
C ARG A 23 -15.35 -15.95 1.83
N TRP A 24 -15.42 -16.06 3.15
CA TRP A 24 -16.65 -15.81 3.91
C TRP A 24 -16.93 -14.33 4.14
N TYR A 25 -15.95 -13.45 3.93
CA TYR A 25 -16.12 -12.01 4.10
C TYR A 25 -16.73 -11.40 2.83
N THR A 26 -18.05 -11.21 2.85
CA THR A 26 -18.84 -10.68 1.74
C THR A 26 -19.43 -9.31 2.02
N ALA A 27 -19.20 -8.77 3.21
CA ALA A 27 -19.69 -7.46 3.61
C ALA A 27 -19.04 -6.35 2.80
N ASN A 28 -19.86 -5.42 2.33
CA ASN A 28 -19.46 -4.21 1.64
C ASN A 28 -20.17 -3.00 2.23
N LEU A 29 -19.54 -1.84 2.15
CA LEU A 29 -20.12 -0.58 2.65
C LEU A 29 -21.12 0.03 1.69
N TRP A 30 -20.89 -0.13 0.37
CA TRP A 30 -21.74 0.46 -0.66
C TRP A 30 -21.97 1.97 -0.47
N GLY A 31 -20.91 2.70 -0.12
CA GLY A 31 -20.97 4.13 0.18
C GLY A 31 -21.60 4.50 1.54
N ARG A 32 -22.11 3.53 2.32
CA ARG A 32 -22.64 3.79 3.66
C ARG A 32 -21.54 4.27 4.62
N PRO A 33 -21.85 5.18 5.54
CA PRO A 33 -20.94 5.48 6.65
C PRO A 33 -20.63 4.21 7.46
N LEU A 34 -19.38 4.07 7.89
CA LEU A 34 -18.94 2.90 8.65
C LEU A 34 -19.76 2.72 9.92
N ASP A 35 -20.04 3.79 10.66
CA ASP A 35 -20.84 3.74 11.88
C ASP A 35 -22.22 3.15 11.66
N THR A 36 -22.89 3.56 10.57
CA THR A 36 -24.19 3.01 10.19
C THR A 36 -24.07 1.53 9.85
N ALA A 37 -23.05 1.13 9.11
CA ALA A 37 -22.82 -0.28 8.77
C ALA A 37 -22.53 -1.12 10.03
N MET A 38 -21.77 -0.59 10.99
CA MET A 38 -21.44 -1.28 12.24
C MET A 38 -22.63 -1.46 13.19
N MET A 39 -23.76 -0.79 12.96
CA MET A 39 -25.01 -1.05 13.66
C MET A 39 -25.63 -2.40 13.26
N ASP A 40 -25.37 -2.87 12.07
CA ASP A 40 -25.75 -4.20 11.61
C ASP A 40 -24.83 -5.27 12.24
N PRO A 41 -25.37 -6.18 13.08
CA PRO A 41 -24.57 -7.22 13.72
C PRO A 41 -23.82 -8.12 12.74
N TRP A 42 -24.44 -8.45 11.61
CA TRP A 42 -23.84 -9.27 10.56
C TRP A 42 -22.61 -8.58 9.91
N PHE A 43 -22.76 -7.29 9.55
CA PHE A 43 -21.65 -6.53 9.03
C PHE A 43 -20.54 -6.40 10.07
N ARG A 44 -20.87 -6.04 11.29
CA ARG A 44 -19.90 -5.83 12.37
C ARG A 44 -19.08 -7.09 12.66
N GLU A 45 -19.74 -8.26 12.76
CA GLU A 45 -19.08 -9.54 12.99
C GLU A 45 -18.09 -9.84 11.87
N GLN A 46 -18.54 -9.85 10.63
CA GLN A 46 -17.66 -10.09 9.48
C GLN A 46 -16.50 -9.11 9.39
N PHE A 47 -16.77 -7.83 9.60
CA PHE A 47 -15.75 -6.78 9.50
C PHE A 47 -14.67 -6.93 10.58
N THR A 48 -15.05 -7.18 11.82
CA THR A 48 -14.09 -7.38 12.92
C THR A 48 -13.30 -8.67 12.77
N ASP A 49 -13.96 -9.77 12.42
CA ASP A 49 -13.31 -11.08 12.24
C ASP A 49 -12.34 -11.07 11.06
N ALA A 50 -12.69 -10.38 9.98
CA ALA A 50 -11.79 -10.21 8.84
C ALA A 50 -10.51 -9.45 9.23
N HIS A 51 -10.62 -8.38 10.00
CA HIS A 51 -9.44 -7.65 10.52
C HIS A 51 -8.60 -8.51 11.47
N GLN A 52 -9.21 -9.30 12.35
CA GLN A 52 -8.48 -10.26 13.18
C GLN A 52 -7.75 -11.29 12.34
N THR A 53 -8.39 -11.80 11.30
CA THR A 53 -7.84 -12.80 10.41
C THR A 53 -6.62 -12.28 9.65
N VAL A 54 -6.67 -11.07 9.08
CA VAL A 54 -5.51 -10.52 8.34
C VAL A 54 -4.33 -10.24 9.25
N VAL A 55 -4.61 -9.70 10.44
CA VAL A 55 -3.58 -9.46 11.46
C VAL A 55 -2.92 -10.76 11.90
N ALA A 56 -3.72 -11.80 12.16
CA ALA A 56 -3.22 -13.12 12.54
C ALA A 56 -2.35 -13.77 11.45
N ASP A 57 -2.76 -13.70 10.18
CA ASP A 57 -1.98 -14.22 9.06
C ASP A 57 -0.61 -13.51 8.95
N GLN A 58 -0.61 -12.20 8.97
CA GLN A 58 0.61 -11.41 8.83
C GLN A 58 1.55 -11.59 10.04
N ALA A 59 1.01 -11.63 11.25
CA ALA A 59 1.78 -11.88 12.46
C ALA A 59 2.38 -13.29 12.44
N ARG A 60 1.61 -14.31 12.04
CA ARG A 60 2.06 -15.70 11.90
C ARG A 60 3.12 -15.84 10.80
N ALA A 61 3.00 -15.08 9.70
CA ALA A 61 4.03 -15.03 8.68
C ALA A 61 5.37 -14.46 9.20
N GLY A 62 5.39 -13.77 10.33
CA GLY A 62 6.60 -13.19 10.94
C GLY A 62 6.90 -11.77 10.50
N LEU A 63 5.92 -11.03 9.98
CA LEU A 63 6.09 -9.62 9.65
C LEU A 63 6.31 -8.77 10.89
N ASP A 64 7.08 -7.70 10.76
CA ASP A 64 7.40 -6.74 11.83
C ASP A 64 6.39 -5.59 11.89
N VAL A 65 5.91 -5.14 10.73
CA VAL A 65 4.87 -4.12 10.59
C VAL A 65 3.71 -4.73 9.81
N LEU A 66 2.53 -4.77 10.42
CA LEU A 66 1.32 -5.34 9.85
C LEU A 66 0.50 -4.28 9.10
N THR A 67 -0.52 -4.70 8.35
CA THR A 67 -1.48 -3.79 7.69
C THR A 67 -2.91 -4.14 8.08
N THR A 68 -3.84 -3.22 7.86
CA THR A 68 -5.28 -3.46 8.03
C THR A 68 -5.85 -4.40 6.96
N GLY A 69 -5.08 -4.70 5.91
CA GLY A 69 -5.54 -5.45 4.75
C GLY A 69 -6.45 -4.69 3.80
N ASP A 70 -6.75 -3.41 4.10
CA ASP A 70 -7.66 -2.54 3.33
C ASP A 70 -9.11 -3.07 3.27
N TYR A 71 -9.56 -3.78 4.31
CA TYR A 71 -10.89 -4.42 4.34
C TYR A 71 -12.06 -3.45 4.50
N HIS A 72 -11.79 -2.17 4.75
CA HIS A 72 -12.80 -1.12 4.69
C HIS A 72 -13.21 -0.76 3.25
N LEU A 73 -12.40 -1.14 2.28
CA LEU A 73 -12.74 -0.95 0.87
C LEU A 73 -13.71 -2.05 0.42
N ASP A 74 -14.68 -1.71 -0.41
CA ASP A 74 -15.58 -2.69 -0.98
C ASP A 74 -14.86 -3.63 -1.95
N GLU A 75 -15.33 -4.88 -2.06
CA GLU A 75 -14.84 -5.80 -3.06
C GLU A 75 -15.35 -5.39 -4.44
N ASP A 76 -14.46 -5.08 -5.34
CA ASP A 76 -14.78 -4.70 -6.70
C ASP A 76 -13.68 -5.11 -7.69
N VAL A 77 -14.01 -5.02 -8.96
CA VAL A 77 -13.06 -5.30 -10.03
C VAL A 77 -12.06 -4.16 -10.17
N ALA A 78 -10.79 -4.52 -10.27
CA ALA A 78 -9.66 -3.61 -10.48
C ALA A 78 -9.40 -2.59 -9.36
N GLY A 79 -10.06 -2.70 -8.20
CA GLY A 79 -9.79 -1.89 -7.02
C GLY A 79 -10.35 -0.47 -7.09
N ARG A 80 -11.46 -0.26 -7.79
CA ARG A 80 -12.15 1.03 -7.89
C ARG A 80 -12.46 1.63 -6.52
N SER A 81 -12.92 0.84 -5.57
CA SER A 81 -13.29 1.28 -4.23
C SER A 81 -12.15 1.95 -3.46
N TRP A 82 -10.91 1.66 -3.82
CA TRP A 82 -9.74 2.29 -3.24
C TRP A 82 -9.71 3.82 -3.48
N HIS A 83 -10.16 4.28 -4.66
CA HIS A 83 -10.34 5.69 -4.96
C HIS A 83 -11.69 6.22 -4.44
N HIS A 84 -12.74 5.43 -4.59
CA HIS A 84 -14.11 5.86 -4.29
C HIS A 84 -14.37 6.04 -2.80
N TYR A 85 -13.67 5.31 -1.92
CA TYR A 85 -13.91 5.38 -0.49
C TYR A 85 -13.84 6.81 0.07
N PRO A 86 -12.77 7.60 -0.15
CA PRO A 86 -12.77 9.00 0.26
C PRO A 86 -13.70 9.87 -0.59
N LEU A 87 -13.77 9.64 -1.90
CA LEU A 87 -14.57 10.48 -2.80
C LEU A 87 -16.08 10.42 -2.52
N GLN A 88 -16.57 9.33 -1.97
CA GLN A 88 -17.98 9.17 -1.58
C GLN A 88 -18.33 9.84 -0.24
N ARG A 89 -17.33 10.38 0.48
CA ARG A 89 -17.50 10.90 1.84
C ARG A 89 -17.22 12.40 1.99
N TRP A 90 -16.55 12.99 1.03
CA TRP A 90 -16.27 14.42 1.05
C TRP A 90 -17.41 15.25 0.48
N LYS A 91 -17.59 16.44 1.02
CA LYS A 91 -18.50 17.44 0.45
C LYS A 91 -18.04 17.88 -0.93
N GLY A 92 -18.95 18.44 -1.71
CA GLY A 92 -18.66 18.97 -3.04
C GLY A 92 -18.57 17.91 -4.13
N LEU A 93 -18.81 16.66 -3.78
CA LEU A 93 -18.84 15.51 -4.70
C LEU A 93 -20.23 14.89 -4.68
N GLU A 94 -20.81 14.65 -5.84
CA GLU A 94 -22.11 14.01 -5.99
C GLU A 94 -22.05 12.87 -6.97
N HIS A 95 -22.94 11.92 -6.78
CA HIS A 95 -23.22 10.73 -7.56
C HIS A 95 -22.21 10.30 -8.61
N GLU A 96 -21.96 9.02 -8.64
CA GLU A 96 -21.09 8.39 -9.62
C GLU A 96 -21.76 8.42 -11.00
N GLU A 97 -21.14 9.07 -11.96
CA GLU A 97 -21.54 9.08 -13.36
C GLU A 97 -20.54 8.29 -14.21
N LEU A 98 -21.07 7.69 -15.29
CA LEU A 98 -20.20 7.19 -16.35
C LEU A 98 -19.49 8.38 -16.96
N GLN A 99 -18.19 8.37 -16.86
CA GLN A 99 -17.40 9.41 -17.47
C GLN A 99 -17.36 9.20 -18.99
N THR A 100 -17.62 10.28 -19.68
CA THR A 100 -17.50 10.36 -21.13
C THR A 100 -16.03 10.47 -21.55
N GLU A 101 -15.76 10.54 -22.82
CA GLU A 101 -14.47 10.42 -23.50
C GLU A 101 -13.24 11.14 -22.90
N ARG A 102 -13.42 12.13 -22.05
CA ARG A 102 -12.33 12.91 -21.43
C ARG A 102 -11.52 12.14 -20.38
N THR A 103 -12.05 11.11 -19.80
CA THR A 103 -11.38 10.33 -18.76
C THR A 103 -10.42 9.27 -19.28
N ARG A 104 -10.21 9.22 -20.55
CA ARG A 104 -9.02 8.57 -21.09
C ARG A 104 -7.82 9.44 -20.75
N SER A 105 -7.40 9.35 -19.48
CA SER A 105 -6.07 9.82 -19.18
C SER A 105 -5.13 9.15 -20.18
N PRO A 106 -4.32 9.90 -20.92
CA PRO A 106 -3.29 9.30 -21.79
C PRO A 106 -2.37 8.38 -21.00
N LEU A 107 -2.42 8.47 -19.68
CA LEU A 107 -1.68 7.70 -18.70
C LEU A 107 -2.21 6.29 -18.49
N LEU A 108 -3.49 6.07 -18.75
CA LEU A 108 -4.19 4.81 -18.58
C LEU A 108 -4.62 4.25 -19.94
N SER A 109 -3.92 4.60 -20.99
CA SER A 109 -4.24 4.13 -22.36
C SER A 109 -3.84 2.67 -22.51
N TYR A 110 -4.71 1.78 -22.07
CA TYR A 110 -4.63 0.40 -22.54
C TYR A 110 -5.04 0.33 -24.01
N PRO A 111 -4.49 -0.59 -24.76
CA PRO A 111 -4.96 -0.82 -26.14
C PRO A 111 -6.46 -1.03 -26.17
N VAL A 112 -7.14 -0.34 -27.08
CA VAL A 112 -8.59 -0.43 -27.26
C VAL A 112 -8.98 -1.91 -27.49
N GLY A 113 -10.03 -2.33 -26.78
CA GLY A 113 -10.53 -3.71 -26.85
C GLY A 113 -9.88 -4.68 -25.88
N THR A 114 -8.93 -4.24 -25.05
CA THR A 114 -8.44 -5.05 -23.93
C THR A 114 -9.45 -5.07 -22.78
N MET A 115 -9.36 -6.10 -21.93
CA MET A 115 -10.24 -6.21 -20.75
C MET A 115 -10.10 -4.98 -19.84
N LEU A 116 -8.89 -4.43 -19.67
CA LEU A 116 -8.67 -3.26 -18.84
C LEU A 116 -9.27 -1.98 -19.43
N ASP A 117 -9.17 -1.78 -20.74
CA ASP A 117 -9.85 -0.68 -21.43
C ASP A 117 -11.37 -0.76 -21.19
N SER A 118 -11.95 -1.96 -21.31
CA SER A 118 -13.37 -2.19 -21.06
C SER A 118 -13.77 -1.92 -19.61
N ILE A 119 -12.96 -2.36 -18.63
CA ILE A 119 -13.21 -2.14 -17.20
C ILE A 119 -13.19 -0.64 -16.88
N TYR A 120 -12.15 0.08 -17.29
CA TYR A 120 -12.05 1.51 -16.98
C TYR A 120 -13.14 2.34 -17.64
N LYS A 121 -13.60 1.97 -18.81
CA LYS A 121 -14.74 2.64 -19.47
C LYS A 121 -16.06 2.49 -18.72
N THR A 122 -16.19 1.46 -17.87
CA THR A 122 -17.40 1.22 -17.07
C THR A 122 -17.32 1.81 -15.67
N TRP A 123 -16.16 2.32 -15.26
CA TRP A 123 -16.05 2.96 -13.96
C TRP A 123 -16.83 4.25 -13.92
N ARG A 124 -17.52 4.47 -12.82
CA ARG A 124 -18.26 5.70 -12.54
C ARG A 124 -17.51 6.49 -11.48
N TRP A 125 -17.39 7.76 -11.69
CA TRP A 125 -16.68 8.67 -10.80
C TRP A 125 -17.63 9.72 -10.25
N PRO A 126 -17.43 10.19 -9.02
CA PRO A 126 -18.19 11.31 -8.52
C PRO A 126 -17.96 12.56 -9.37
N ARG A 127 -19.02 13.33 -9.54
CA ARG A 127 -18.93 14.66 -10.17
C ARG A 127 -18.61 15.71 -9.12
N VAL A 128 -17.67 16.58 -9.43
CA VAL A 128 -17.38 17.75 -8.59
C VAL A 128 -18.46 18.80 -8.83
N VAL A 129 -19.26 19.11 -7.82
CA VAL A 129 -20.40 20.01 -7.89
C VAL A 129 -20.23 21.24 -6.99
N GLY A 130 -19.21 21.27 -6.17
CA GLY A 130 -18.90 22.33 -5.23
C GLY A 130 -17.47 22.26 -4.74
N ARG A 131 -17.14 23.11 -3.76
CA ARG A 131 -15.84 23.02 -3.10
C ARG A 131 -15.71 21.69 -2.35
N VAL A 132 -14.61 20.99 -2.58
CA VAL A 132 -14.32 19.74 -1.88
C VAL A 132 -13.80 20.03 -0.48
N GLU A 133 -14.46 19.47 0.52
CA GLU A 133 -14.13 19.68 1.92
C GLU A 133 -14.37 18.37 2.72
N HIS A 134 -13.65 18.23 3.81
CA HIS A 134 -13.96 17.20 4.81
C HIS A 134 -15.40 17.35 5.30
N ASP A 135 -16.12 16.23 5.40
CA ASP A 135 -17.47 16.19 5.95
C ASP A 135 -17.48 15.57 7.35
N PRO A 136 -17.62 16.37 8.43
CA PRO A 136 -17.68 15.84 9.79
C PRO A 136 -18.90 14.96 10.07
N LYS A 137 -19.91 14.97 9.19
CA LYS A 137 -21.09 14.10 9.27
C LYS A 137 -20.88 12.76 8.55
N ASN A 138 -19.89 12.69 7.68
CA ASN A 138 -19.54 11.49 6.92
C ASN A 138 -18.01 11.34 6.82
N PRO A 139 -17.28 11.25 7.96
CA PRO A 139 -15.83 11.16 7.99
C PRO A 139 -15.34 9.85 7.37
N LEU A 140 -14.06 9.78 7.02
CA LEU A 140 -13.45 8.56 6.49
C LEU A 140 -13.31 7.44 7.54
N GLU A 141 -13.41 7.77 8.82
CA GLU A 141 -13.36 6.80 9.94
C GLU A 141 -12.04 5.99 10.00
N TYR A 142 -10.96 6.49 9.43
CA TYR A 142 -9.66 5.82 9.38
C TYR A 142 -9.16 5.43 10.77
N ALA A 143 -9.35 6.30 11.76
CA ALA A 143 -8.99 6.03 13.15
C ALA A 143 -9.72 4.80 13.73
N LYS A 144 -11.01 4.64 13.43
CA LYS A 144 -11.82 3.51 13.89
C LYS A 144 -11.38 2.20 13.22
N ILE A 145 -11.21 2.22 11.90
CA ILE A 145 -10.76 1.07 11.12
C ILE A 145 -9.39 0.60 11.62
N TRP A 146 -8.46 1.53 11.79
CA TRP A 146 -7.14 1.22 12.31
C TRP A 146 -7.18 0.62 13.71
N ARG A 147 -8.00 1.17 14.63
CA ARG A 147 -8.13 0.66 15.99
C ARG A 147 -8.61 -0.79 16.04
N ILE A 148 -9.54 -1.18 15.17
CA ILE A 148 -10.03 -2.57 15.10
C ILE A 148 -8.86 -3.50 14.75
N ALA A 149 -8.07 -3.17 13.75
CA ALA A 149 -6.91 -3.96 13.36
C ALA A 149 -5.80 -3.93 14.43
N GLN A 150 -5.53 -2.76 15.04
CA GLN A 150 -4.50 -2.64 16.08
C GLN A 150 -4.87 -3.38 17.37
N GLN A 151 -6.15 -3.43 17.72
CA GLN A 151 -6.62 -4.26 18.84
C GLN A 151 -6.36 -5.74 18.58
N ALA A 152 -6.59 -6.21 17.37
CA ALA A 152 -6.27 -7.58 16.98
C ALA A 152 -4.75 -7.89 17.06
N ALA A 153 -3.91 -6.90 16.79
CA ALA A 153 -2.45 -7.00 16.88
C ALA A 153 -1.88 -6.85 18.29
N ALA A 154 -2.69 -6.41 19.27
CA ALA A 154 -2.21 -6.02 20.60
C ALA A 154 -1.48 -7.15 21.34
N ALA A 155 -1.98 -8.38 21.27
CA ALA A 155 -1.37 -9.54 21.92
C ALA A 155 0.06 -9.83 21.43
N GLY A 156 0.37 -9.51 20.16
CA GLY A 156 1.71 -9.68 19.57
C GLY A 156 2.59 -8.44 19.67
N GLY A 157 2.08 -7.31 20.20
CA GLY A 157 2.82 -6.05 20.34
C GLY A 157 3.27 -5.43 19.02
N LYS A 158 2.71 -5.87 17.88
CA LYS A 158 3.13 -5.40 16.56
C LYS A 158 2.33 -4.18 16.11
N PRO A 159 2.98 -3.19 15.47
CA PRO A 159 2.28 -2.04 14.92
C PRO A 159 1.52 -2.41 13.65
N VAL A 160 0.36 -1.79 13.48
CA VAL A 160 -0.42 -1.88 12.25
C VAL A 160 -0.28 -0.58 11.47
N LYS A 161 0.18 -0.69 10.24
CA LYS A 161 0.26 0.37 9.25
C LYS A 161 -1.11 0.59 8.59
N PHE A 162 -1.51 1.84 8.42
CA PHE A 162 -2.70 2.23 7.68
C PHE A 162 -2.33 2.78 6.31
N GLY A 163 -3.02 2.35 5.26
CA GLY A 163 -2.81 2.81 3.88
C GLY A 163 -3.95 3.68 3.37
N THR A 164 -3.61 4.73 2.60
CA THR A 164 -4.57 5.60 1.90
C THR A 164 -4.01 6.12 0.59
N CYS A 165 -4.86 6.72 -0.25
CA CYS A 165 -4.45 7.44 -1.45
C CYS A 165 -4.05 8.87 -1.14
N SER A 166 -3.11 9.44 -1.90
CA SER A 166 -2.87 10.87 -1.88
C SER A 166 -4.02 11.65 -2.54
N ALA A 167 -4.19 12.90 -2.12
CA ALA A 167 -5.17 13.82 -2.69
C ALA A 167 -5.00 14.00 -4.21
N GLN A 168 -3.77 14.08 -4.67
CA GLN A 168 -3.47 14.29 -6.09
C GLN A 168 -3.80 13.06 -6.96
N VAL A 169 -3.64 11.84 -6.43
CA VAL A 169 -4.12 10.64 -7.11
C VAL A 169 -5.63 10.66 -7.25
N LEU A 170 -6.35 11.05 -6.20
CA LEU A 170 -7.81 11.14 -6.22
C LEU A 170 -8.31 12.21 -7.19
N ALA A 171 -7.71 13.41 -7.16
CA ALA A 171 -8.08 14.51 -8.02
C ALA A 171 -7.81 14.23 -9.51
N PHE A 172 -6.78 13.41 -9.78
CA PHE A 172 -6.39 13.11 -11.15
C PHE A 172 -7.49 12.43 -11.97
N PHE A 173 -8.27 11.58 -11.33
CA PHE A 173 -9.36 10.83 -11.97
C PHE A 173 -10.68 11.59 -12.04
N LEU A 174 -10.80 12.73 -11.36
CA LEU A 174 -12.05 13.50 -11.39
C LEU A 174 -12.12 14.37 -12.64
N ASP A 175 -13.21 14.20 -13.35
CA ASP A 175 -13.60 15.03 -14.47
C ASP A 175 -14.95 15.66 -14.14
N SER A 176 -15.06 16.97 -14.27
CA SER A 176 -16.35 17.64 -14.14
C SER A 176 -16.31 19.07 -14.64
N HIS A 177 -17.45 19.56 -15.02
CA HIS A 177 -17.66 20.95 -15.35
C HIS A 177 -18.30 21.66 -14.16
N THR A 178 -17.48 22.35 -13.38
CA THR A 178 -17.96 23.17 -12.27
C THR A 178 -17.34 24.55 -12.30
N PRO A 179 -18.06 25.60 -11.91
CA PRO A 179 -17.49 26.96 -11.78
C PRO A 179 -16.53 27.07 -10.57
N HIS A 180 -16.47 26.07 -9.70
CA HIS A 180 -15.65 26.10 -8.48
C HIS A 180 -14.17 25.83 -8.73
N TYR A 181 -13.83 25.08 -9.78
CA TYR A 181 -12.44 24.67 -10.06
C TYR A 181 -12.10 24.79 -11.53
N ASP A 182 -10.86 25.19 -11.77
CA ASP A 182 -10.21 25.01 -13.07
C ASP A 182 -9.72 23.55 -13.16
N LEU A 183 -10.48 22.72 -13.86
CA LEU A 183 -10.19 21.31 -14.00
C LEU A 183 -9.09 21.00 -15.03
N ASP A 184 -8.69 21.97 -15.85
CA ASP A 184 -7.59 21.79 -16.77
C ASP A 184 -6.25 21.73 -16.02
N ASN A 185 -6.11 22.49 -14.92
CA ASN A 185 -4.91 22.45 -14.08
C ASN A 185 -5.11 21.81 -12.69
N LYS A 186 -6.33 21.68 -12.22
CA LYS A 186 -6.73 21.01 -10.96
C LYS A 186 -6.05 21.50 -9.68
N ARG A 187 -5.28 22.57 -9.68
CA ARG A 187 -4.46 22.97 -8.52
C ARG A 187 -5.29 23.19 -7.27
N GLN A 188 -6.34 23.99 -7.37
CA GLN A 188 -7.17 24.27 -6.20
C GLN A 188 -7.92 23.03 -5.71
N LEU A 189 -8.38 22.18 -6.62
CA LEU A 189 -9.02 20.90 -6.27
C LEU A 189 -8.08 19.98 -5.49
N ILE A 190 -6.84 19.82 -5.97
CA ILE A 190 -5.81 19.02 -5.30
C ILE A 190 -5.52 19.59 -3.91
N TRP A 191 -5.42 20.91 -3.80
CA TRP A 191 -5.12 21.56 -2.52
C TRP A 191 -6.25 21.36 -1.49
N ASP A 192 -7.50 21.59 -1.90
CA ASP A 192 -8.66 21.38 -1.02
C ASP A 192 -8.79 19.91 -0.58
N MET A 193 -8.51 18.97 -1.48
CA MET A 193 -8.46 17.55 -1.14
C MET A 193 -7.31 17.20 -0.19
N ALA A 194 -6.13 17.82 -0.36
CA ALA A 194 -5.00 17.62 0.54
C ALA A 194 -5.32 18.13 1.96
N GLU A 195 -6.03 19.25 2.08
CA GLU A 195 -6.52 19.76 3.36
C GLU A 195 -7.55 18.83 4.01
N ALA A 196 -8.50 18.34 3.22
CA ALA A 196 -9.49 17.38 3.70
C ALA A 196 -8.85 16.08 4.20
N MET A 197 -7.89 15.54 3.44
CA MET A 197 -7.14 14.34 3.83
C MET A 197 -6.27 14.59 5.06
N ASN A 198 -5.60 15.73 5.16
CA ASN A 198 -4.79 16.07 6.33
C ASN A 198 -5.57 16.01 7.64
N LEU A 199 -6.83 16.47 7.65
CA LEU A 199 -7.69 16.37 8.83
C LEU A 199 -7.90 14.91 9.26
N GLU A 200 -8.17 14.01 8.32
CA GLU A 200 -8.37 12.57 8.59
C GLU A 200 -7.07 11.91 9.07
N LEU A 201 -5.93 12.22 8.43
CA LEU A 201 -4.63 11.67 8.81
C LEU A 201 -4.20 12.13 10.21
N ARG A 202 -4.47 13.38 10.57
CA ARG A 202 -4.20 13.88 11.93
C ARG A 202 -5.09 13.23 12.98
N GLN A 203 -6.36 12.95 12.66
CA GLN A 203 -7.25 12.19 13.56
C GLN A 203 -6.76 10.75 13.72
N LEU A 204 -6.30 10.11 12.64
CA LEU A 204 -5.70 8.79 12.67
C LEU A 204 -4.43 8.78 13.54
N ALA A 205 -3.53 9.73 13.37
CA ALA A 205 -2.32 9.89 14.19
C ALA A 205 -2.67 10.10 15.68
N ALA A 206 -3.62 10.99 15.97
CA ALA A 206 -4.09 11.25 17.32
C ALA A 206 -4.74 10.03 17.99
N SER A 207 -5.25 9.07 17.19
CA SER A 207 -5.76 7.80 17.72
C SER A 207 -4.70 6.81 18.17
N GLY A 208 -3.41 7.10 17.90
CA GLY A 208 -2.25 6.29 18.27
C GLY A 208 -1.60 5.56 17.10
N CYS A 209 -2.07 5.72 15.87
CA CYS A 209 -1.44 5.15 14.69
C CYS A 209 -0.03 5.72 14.50
N LYS A 210 0.97 4.84 14.39
CA LYS A 210 2.38 5.23 14.28
C LYS A 210 2.98 5.06 12.88
N VAL A 211 2.24 4.44 11.97
CA VAL A 211 2.69 4.24 10.57
C VAL A 211 1.53 4.50 9.63
N ILE A 212 1.69 5.49 8.76
CA ILE A 212 0.70 5.82 7.73
C ILE A 212 1.39 5.75 6.37
N GLN A 213 0.85 4.94 5.47
CA GLN A 213 1.32 4.85 4.09
C GLN A 213 0.39 5.63 3.18
N VAL A 214 0.97 6.53 2.39
CA VAL A 214 0.26 7.31 1.37
C VAL A 214 0.71 6.85 0.00
N GLU A 215 -0.22 6.43 -0.81
CA GLU A 215 0.01 6.00 -2.19
C GLU A 215 0.14 7.23 -3.09
N GLU A 216 1.34 7.48 -3.58
CA GLU A 216 1.68 8.67 -4.36
C GLU A 216 2.45 8.34 -5.65
N PRO A 217 1.80 7.75 -6.65
CA PRO A 217 2.42 7.52 -7.95
C PRO A 217 2.36 8.73 -8.90
N THR A 218 1.55 9.76 -8.60
CA THR A 218 1.30 10.89 -9.51
C THR A 218 2.57 11.69 -9.78
N LEU A 219 3.35 11.97 -8.73
CA LEU A 219 4.62 12.68 -8.87
C LEU A 219 5.65 11.90 -9.68
N HIS A 220 5.74 10.58 -9.46
CA HIS A 220 6.59 9.71 -10.27
C HIS A 220 6.20 9.80 -11.74
N PHE A 221 4.90 9.69 -12.00
CA PHE A 221 4.34 9.80 -13.32
C PHE A 221 4.67 11.16 -13.98
N MET A 222 4.40 12.26 -13.28
CA MET A 222 4.67 13.60 -13.79
C MET A 222 6.17 13.82 -14.06
N ALA A 223 7.03 13.41 -13.13
CA ALA A 223 8.48 13.52 -13.30
C ALA A 223 9.00 12.68 -14.48
N ARG A 224 8.35 11.56 -14.76
CA ARG A 224 8.77 10.65 -15.83
C ARG A 224 8.31 11.10 -17.21
N TYR A 225 7.04 11.44 -17.36
CA TYR A 225 6.42 11.68 -18.67
C TYR A 225 6.28 13.16 -19.04
N TYR A 226 6.33 14.06 -18.06
CA TYR A 226 6.19 15.50 -18.21
C TYR A 226 7.24 16.28 -17.40
N PRO A 227 8.53 15.95 -17.52
CA PRO A 227 9.59 16.56 -16.72
C PRO A 227 9.76 18.07 -16.96
N GLU A 228 9.25 18.57 -18.07
CA GLU A 228 9.23 20.00 -18.40
C GLU A 228 8.25 20.79 -17.53
N ASN A 229 7.21 20.16 -17.01
CA ASN A 229 6.16 20.82 -16.18
C ASN A 229 6.62 21.04 -14.73
N LYS A 230 7.81 21.61 -14.56
CA LYS A 230 8.46 21.79 -13.26
C LYS A 230 7.60 22.54 -12.26
N ASP A 231 6.89 23.58 -12.71
CA ASP A 231 6.02 24.37 -11.85
C ASP A 231 4.85 23.54 -11.28
N PHE A 232 4.24 22.68 -12.10
CA PHE A 232 3.20 21.78 -11.63
C PHE A 232 3.75 20.67 -10.73
N ILE A 233 4.91 20.13 -11.03
CA ILE A 233 5.60 19.15 -10.16
C ILE A 233 5.92 19.78 -8.79
N ASN A 234 6.40 21.02 -8.76
CA ASN A 234 6.64 21.76 -7.52
C ASN A 234 5.35 21.92 -6.70
N PHE A 235 4.28 22.33 -7.36
CA PHE A 235 2.96 22.42 -6.72
C PHE A 235 2.50 21.07 -6.13
N LEU A 236 2.66 19.96 -6.85
CA LEU A 236 2.29 18.64 -6.36
C LEU A 236 3.13 18.22 -5.12
N VAL A 237 4.41 18.58 -5.10
CA VAL A 237 5.26 18.40 -3.91
C VAL A 237 4.71 19.19 -2.71
N ASP A 238 4.32 20.44 -2.92
CA ASP A 238 3.78 21.28 -1.87
C ASP A 238 2.43 20.76 -1.37
N ALA A 239 1.57 20.28 -2.27
CA ALA A 239 0.27 19.71 -1.94
C ALA A 239 0.42 18.42 -1.13
N PHE A 240 1.34 17.50 -1.51
CA PHE A 240 1.64 16.32 -0.71
C PHE A 240 2.18 16.69 0.67
N ASN A 241 3.11 17.63 0.74
CA ASN A 241 3.70 18.08 2.01
C ASN A 241 2.66 18.75 2.93
N ARG A 242 1.63 19.39 2.33
CA ARG A 242 0.47 19.91 3.07
C ARG A 242 -0.42 18.78 3.60
N GLU A 243 -0.64 17.74 2.78
CA GLU A 243 -1.46 16.59 3.15
C GLU A 243 -0.93 15.86 4.39
N VAL A 244 0.40 15.74 4.52
CA VAL A 244 1.05 15.03 5.65
C VAL A 244 1.54 15.97 6.75
N GLU A 245 1.16 17.24 6.73
CA GLU A 245 1.60 18.23 7.71
C GLU A 245 1.07 17.91 9.11
N GLY A 246 1.93 18.06 10.14
CA GLY A 246 1.57 17.81 11.54
C GLY A 246 1.50 16.35 11.95
N LEU A 247 2.12 15.45 11.17
CA LEU A 247 2.27 14.01 11.50
C LEU A 247 3.65 13.73 12.12
N ASP A 248 4.07 14.54 13.09
CA ASP A 248 5.46 14.57 13.61
C ASP A 248 5.87 13.27 14.34
N ASP A 249 4.92 12.57 14.98
CA ASP A 249 5.15 11.33 15.72
C ASP A 249 4.75 10.06 14.95
N VAL A 250 4.61 10.17 13.64
CA VAL A 250 4.18 9.09 12.75
C VAL A 250 5.24 8.87 11.68
N GLU A 251 5.58 7.61 11.42
CA GLU A 251 6.32 7.28 10.20
C GLU A 251 5.40 7.41 8.99
N VAL A 252 5.65 8.39 8.14
CA VAL A 252 4.96 8.56 6.86
C VAL A 252 5.71 7.76 5.80
N TRP A 253 5.01 6.77 5.25
CA TRP A 253 5.52 5.94 4.16
C TRP A 253 4.91 6.39 2.85
N ILE A 254 5.73 6.61 1.84
CA ILE A 254 5.29 7.03 0.51
C ILE A 254 5.43 5.84 -0.44
N HIS A 255 4.32 5.37 -1.00
CA HIS A 255 4.38 4.26 -1.95
C HIS A 255 4.25 4.75 -3.39
N THR A 256 5.19 4.37 -4.22
CA THR A 256 5.16 4.60 -5.66
C THR A 256 4.84 3.30 -6.37
N CYS A 257 3.61 3.22 -6.85
CA CYS A 257 3.09 2.08 -7.58
C CYS A 257 3.22 2.32 -9.11
N LEU A 258 3.44 1.25 -9.85
CA LEU A 258 3.39 1.27 -11.32
C LEU A 258 2.00 0.89 -11.86
N GLY A 259 0.99 0.97 -10.98
CA GLY A 259 -0.37 0.54 -11.23
C GLY A 259 -0.60 -0.94 -10.90
N ASN A 260 -1.80 -1.23 -10.39
CA ASN A 260 -2.15 -2.57 -9.97
C ASN A 260 -3.63 -2.92 -10.20
N PRO A 261 -4.21 -2.64 -11.37
CA PRO A 261 -5.53 -3.15 -11.71
C PRO A 261 -5.42 -4.62 -12.10
N ASN A 262 -5.97 -5.50 -11.27
CA ASN A 262 -5.96 -6.95 -11.53
C ASN A 262 -4.56 -7.49 -11.91
N MET A 263 -3.54 -7.15 -11.15
CA MET A 263 -2.13 -7.56 -11.36
C MET A 263 -1.47 -6.95 -12.62
N GLN A 264 -2.10 -6.00 -13.30
CA GLN A 264 -1.54 -5.43 -14.52
C GLN A 264 -0.74 -4.16 -14.22
N LYS A 265 0.30 -3.92 -15.00
CA LYS A 265 1.00 -2.64 -15.01
C LYS A 265 0.17 -1.61 -15.77
N VAL A 266 0.20 -0.39 -15.31
CA VAL A 266 -0.39 0.77 -15.98
C VAL A 266 0.66 1.51 -16.81
N PHE A 267 1.89 1.51 -16.34
CA PHE A 267 3.01 2.21 -16.96
C PHE A 267 3.99 1.22 -17.59
N SER A 268 4.43 1.53 -18.81
CA SER A 268 5.40 0.72 -19.55
C SER A 268 6.85 1.00 -19.15
N ASP A 269 7.13 2.20 -18.65
CA ASP A 269 8.45 2.62 -18.21
C ASP A 269 8.51 2.63 -16.68
N GLU A 270 9.51 1.94 -16.15
CA GLU A 270 9.66 1.65 -14.72
C GLU A 270 10.79 2.45 -14.06
N SER A 271 11.44 3.37 -14.80
CA SER A 271 12.61 4.05 -14.25
C SER A 271 12.25 5.13 -13.22
N TYR A 272 12.84 5.02 -12.05
CA TYR A 272 12.74 6.01 -10.97
C TYR A 272 13.74 7.18 -11.09
N ALA A 273 14.57 7.21 -12.13
CA ALA A 273 15.67 8.19 -12.24
C ALA A 273 15.22 9.64 -12.04
N ASN A 274 14.14 10.06 -12.71
CA ASN A 274 13.59 11.42 -12.60
C ASN A 274 12.87 11.68 -11.26
N SER A 275 12.61 10.65 -10.48
CA SER A 275 11.87 10.74 -9.22
C SER A 275 12.76 10.78 -7.99
N MET A 276 14.03 10.40 -8.13
CA MET A 276 14.94 10.21 -6.98
C MET A 276 14.99 11.42 -6.05
N GLU A 277 15.28 12.62 -6.59
CA GLU A 277 15.34 13.85 -5.79
C GLU A 277 14.01 14.17 -5.13
N ILE A 278 12.90 14.01 -5.88
CA ILE A 278 11.56 14.33 -5.39
C ILE A 278 11.23 13.50 -4.15
N TYR A 279 11.35 12.17 -4.27
CA TYR A 279 10.95 11.26 -3.18
C TYR A 279 11.97 11.18 -2.05
N LEU A 280 13.27 11.31 -2.32
CA LEU A 280 14.28 11.24 -1.30
C LEU A 280 14.46 12.55 -0.52
N GLU A 281 14.34 13.70 -1.18
CA GLU A 281 14.74 14.97 -0.60
C GLU A 281 13.59 15.96 -0.38
N ARG A 282 12.60 15.99 -1.29
CA ARG A 282 11.59 17.06 -1.32
C ARG A 282 10.28 16.71 -0.63
N LEU A 283 9.82 15.47 -0.73
CA LEU A 283 8.60 15.03 -0.04
C LEU A 283 8.86 14.84 1.46
N LYS A 284 7.94 15.29 2.29
CA LYS A 284 7.91 14.98 3.71
C LYS A 284 7.48 13.52 3.88
N GLY A 285 8.33 12.70 4.45
CA GLY A 285 8.09 11.29 4.69
C GLY A 285 9.35 10.58 5.13
N ASP A 286 9.22 9.42 5.74
CA ASP A 286 10.30 8.69 6.40
C ASP A 286 10.74 7.45 5.62
N VAL A 287 9.82 6.84 4.89
CA VAL A 287 10.09 5.63 4.10
C VAL A 287 9.54 5.80 2.68
N TRP A 288 10.34 5.48 1.68
CA TRP A 288 9.89 5.38 0.29
C TRP A 288 9.76 3.92 -0.11
N THR A 289 8.57 3.50 -0.51
CA THR A 289 8.25 2.14 -0.95
C THR A 289 8.21 2.05 -2.47
N ILE A 290 8.97 1.13 -3.04
CA ILE A 290 9.13 0.96 -4.50
C ILE A 290 8.89 -0.49 -4.95
N GLU A 291 8.40 -0.65 -6.18
CA GLU A 291 8.41 -1.92 -6.89
C GLU A 291 9.81 -2.20 -7.45
N ALA A 292 10.30 -3.43 -7.33
CA ALA A 292 11.63 -3.80 -7.82
C ALA A 292 11.70 -5.18 -8.50
N THR A 293 10.82 -6.12 -8.15
CA THR A 293 10.90 -7.49 -8.70
C THR A 293 10.63 -7.54 -10.20
N GLU A 294 9.69 -6.75 -10.68
CA GLU A 294 9.27 -6.77 -12.10
C GLU A 294 10.31 -6.23 -13.08
N ASN A 295 11.21 -5.35 -12.62
CA ASN A 295 12.32 -4.85 -13.39
C ASN A 295 13.65 -5.56 -13.06
N ASN A 296 13.56 -6.69 -12.35
CA ASN A 296 14.70 -7.47 -11.91
C ASN A 296 15.76 -6.66 -11.14
N PHE A 297 15.30 -5.75 -10.27
CA PHE A 297 16.13 -4.93 -9.36
C PHE A 297 17.16 -4.02 -10.07
N ARG A 298 17.04 -3.77 -11.37
CA ARG A 298 18.01 -2.96 -12.13
C ARG A 298 18.04 -1.49 -11.67
N GLU A 299 16.93 -0.97 -11.15
CA GLU A 299 16.83 0.43 -10.69
C GLU A 299 17.52 0.67 -9.33
N LEU A 300 17.92 -0.38 -8.63
CA LEU A 300 18.61 -0.23 -7.34
C LEU A 300 19.93 0.54 -7.46
N SER A 301 20.61 0.46 -8.59
CA SER A 301 21.86 1.21 -8.85
C SER A 301 21.69 2.72 -8.72
N LEU A 302 20.47 3.25 -8.90
CA LEU A 302 20.16 4.67 -8.70
C LEU A 302 20.40 5.12 -7.24
N PHE A 303 20.25 4.22 -6.28
CA PHE A 303 20.46 4.52 -4.86
C PHE A 303 21.95 4.61 -4.48
N SER A 304 22.86 4.11 -5.33
CA SER A 304 24.30 4.13 -5.04
C SER A 304 24.84 5.54 -4.79
N SER A 305 24.36 6.53 -5.56
CA SER A 305 24.76 7.94 -5.38
C SER A 305 24.25 8.55 -4.08
N TYR A 306 23.20 7.98 -3.51
CA TYR A 306 22.60 8.43 -2.24
C TYR A 306 23.02 7.59 -1.03
N LYS A 307 23.74 6.48 -1.22
CA LYS A 307 24.00 5.47 -0.17
C LYS A 307 24.45 6.05 1.15
N ASN A 308 25.35 7.03 1.12
CA ASN A 308 25.92 7.68 2.32
C ASN A 308 25.11 8.89 2.82
N SER A 309 24.10 9.34 2.07
CA SER A 309 23.29 10.52 2.39
C SER A 309 21.81 10.19 2.61
N LEU A 310 21.42 8.93 2.50
CA LEU A 310 20.03 8.51 2.70
C LEU A 310 19.51 8.91 4.09
N ARG A 311 18.57 9.82 4.09
CA ARG A 311 17.84 10.19 5.31
C ARG A 311 16.64 9.26 5.53
N LYS A 312 15.93 8.92 4.46
CA LYS A 312 14.78 8.00 4.48
C LYS A 312 15.22 6.55 4.46
N LYS A 313 14.35 5.66 4.91
CA LYS A 313 14.44 4.24 4.58
C LYS A 313 13.80 3.96 3.23
N ILE A 314 14.25 2.89 2.60
CA ILE A 314 13.72 2.42 1.32
C ILE A 314 13.06 1.06 1.55
N ALA A 315 11.76 1.00 1.38
CA ALA A 315 11.02 -0.25 1.39
C ALA A 315 11.01 -0.83 -0.03
N VAL A 316 11.79 -1.88 -0.22
CA VAL A 316 11.94 -2.52 -1.53
C VAL A 316 11.02 -3.73 -1.63
N GLY A 317 10.23 -3.79 -2.68
CA GLY A 317 9.47 -4.98 -3.04
C GLY A 317 10.43 -6.12 -3.41
N VAL A 318 10.51 -7.15 -2.55
CA VAL A 318 11.38 -8.33 -2.78
C VAL A 318 10.61 -9.54 -3.26
N ILE A 319 9.27 -9.45 -3.29
CA ILE A 319 8.37 -10.43 -3.91
C ILE A 319 7.32 -9.72 -4.78
N SER A 320 7.00 -10.33 -5.91
CA SER A 320 6.03 -9.78 -6.86
C SER A 320 4.59 -10.04 -6.40
N HIS A 321 3.73 -9.06 -6.62
CA HIS A 321 2.28 -9.18 -6.52
C HIS A 321 1.61 -9.61 -7.84
N ARG A 322 2.39 -9.77 -8.92
CA ARG A 322 1.88 -10.07 -10.27
C ARG A 322 1.96 -11.54 -10.63
N THR A 323 2.72 -12.34 -9.89
CA THR A 323 2.87 -13.77 -10.14
C THR A 323 2.24 -14.59 -9.01
N LEU A 324 1.65 -15.73 -9.36
CA LEU A 324 1.10 -16.67 -8.38
C LEU A 324 2.18 -17.51 -7.68
N GLN A 325 3.38 -17.59 -8.26
CA GLN A 325 4.49 -18.34 -7.70
C GLN A 325 4.92 -17.74 -6.35
N ALA A 326 4.99 -18.58 -5.33
CA ALA A 326 5.68 -18.25 -4.08
C ALA A 326 7.19 -18.49 -4.27
N ASP A 327 7.98 -17.45 -4.06
CA ASP A 327 9.44 -17.55 -4.18
C ASP A 327 10.04 -18.28 -2.97
N PHE A 328 11.09 -19.07 -3.20
CA PHE A 328 11.85 -19.70 -2.11
C PHE A 328 12.63 -18.66 -1.30
N PRO A 329 12.80 -18.86 0.01
CA PRO A 329 13.55 -17.93 0.86
C PRO A 329 14.97 -17.63 0.37
N ASP A 330 15.68 -18.59 -0.19
CA ASP A 330 17.02 -18.38 -0.75
C ASP A 330 17.03 -17.43 -1.94
N VAL A 331 16.03 -17.52 -2.81
CA VAL A 331 15.86 -16.61 -3.95
C VAL A 331 15.58 -15.18 -3.44
N ILE A 332 14.74 -15.05 -2.43
CA ILE A 332 14.44 -13.73 -1.83
C ILE A 332 15.68 -13.19 -1.09
N ALA A 333 16.45 -14.05 -0.40
CA ALA A 333 17.70 -13.65 0.26
C ALA A 333 18.72 -13.09 -0.74
N GLU A 334 18.81 -13.69 -1.94
CA GLU A 334 19.65 -13.15 -3.01
C GLU A 334 19.19 -11.76 -3.46
N ARG A 335 17.89 -11.54 -3.57
CA ARG A 335 17.34 -10.22 -3.88
C ARG A 335 17.67 -9.20 -2.78
N ILE A 336 17.62 -9.61 -1.52
CA ILE A 336 18.00 -8.75 -0.37
C ILE A 336 19.50 -8.39 -0.45
N ARG A 337 20.39 -9.34 -0.76
CA ARG A 337 21.84 -9.06 -0.92
C ARG A 337 22.08 -8.03 -2.03
N ARG A 338 21.38 -8.15 -3.16
CA ARG A 338 21.43 -7.15 -4.22
C ARG A 338 20.96 -5.76 -3.75
N CYS A 339 19.92 -5.69 -2.92
CA CYS A 339 19.52 -4.43 -2.31
C CYS A 339 20.64 -3.82 -1.44
N LEU A 340 21.34 -4.66 -0.66
CA LEU A 340 22.41 -4.22 0.25
C LEU A 340 23.66 -3.69 -0.47
N GLU A 341 23.85 -4.02 -1.74
CA GLU A 341 24.91 -3.41 -2.56
C GLU A 341 24.73 -1.87 -2.67
N HIS A 342 23.47 -1.42 -2.71
CA HIS A 342 23.09 -0.03 -3.02
C HIS A 342 22.47 0.72 -1.83
N ILE A 343 21.84 0.02 -0.89
CA ILE A 343 21.10 0.58 0.24
C ILE A 343 21.70 0.02 1.55
N PRO A 344 22.10 0.87 2.52
CA PRO A 344 22.57 0.39 3.82
C PRO A 344 21.52 -0.44 4.54
N ALA A 345 21.95 -1.46 5.29
CA ALA A 345 21.05 -2.42 5.95
C ALA A 345 20.07 -1.74 6.92
N GLU A 346 20.53 -0.71 7.64
CA GLU A 346 19.69 0.09 8.55
C GLU A 346 18.66 0.99 7.84
N LYS A 347 18.83 1.16 6.52
CA LYS A 347 17.94 1.92 5.67
C LYS A 347 17.03 1.04 4.79
N LEU A 348 17.24 -0.26 4.78
CA LEU A 348 16.44 -1.20 3.97
C LEU A 348 15.27 -1.75 4.77
N VAL A 349 14.07 -1.66 4.19
CA VAL A 349 12.85 -2.32 4.63
C VAL A 349 12.45 -3.34 3.55
N LEU A 350 12.01 -4.51 3.96
CA LEU A 350 11.60 -5.58 3.04
C LEU A 350 10.07 -5.57 2.89
N SER A 351 9.59 -5.48 1.66
CA SER A 351 8.17 -5.38 1.37
C SER A 351 7.77 -6.24 0.18
N THR A 352 6.49 -6.22 -0.16
CA THR A 352 5.97 -6.65 -1.45
C THR A 352 6.00 -5.49 -2.43
N ASP A 353 6.06 -5.75 -3.73
CA ASP A 353 5.99 -4.69 -4.76
C ASP A 353 4.71 -3.85 -4.62
N CYS A 354 3.56 -4.48 -4.41
CA CYS A 354 2.28 -3.85 -4.11
C CYS A 354 1.43 -4.77 -3.25
N GLY A 355 0.22 -4.35 -2.88
CA GLY A 355 -0.72 -5.17 -2.12
C GLY A 355 -1.28 -6.35 -2.91
N PHE A 356 -1.72 -7.39 -2.21
CA PHE A 356 -2.26 -8.63 -2.79
C PHE A 356 -3.80 -8.65 -2.92
N GLY A 357 -4.50 -7.72 -2.25
CA GLY A 357 -5.95 -7.84 -2.04
C GLY A 357 -6.83 -7.67 -3.27
N ARG A 358 -6.29 -7.18 -4.39
CA ARG A 358 -7.06 -6.87 -5.60
C ARG A 358 -6.80 -7.79 -6.78
N GLN A 359 -6.01 -8.84 -6.57
CA GLN A 359 -5.39 -9.59 -7.65
C GLN A 359 -6.01 -10.96 -7.89
N GLY A 360 -7.11 -11.28 -7.25
CA GLY A 360 -7.64 -12.63 -7.30
C GLY A 360 -6.77 -13.66 -6.58
N PHE A 361 -5.77 -13.23 -5.83
CA PHE A 361 -5.07 -14.09 -4.89
C PHE A 361 -6.04 -14.57 -3.83
N ASN A 362 -5.94 -15.83 -3.45
CA ASN A 362 -6.55 -16.26 -2.22
C ASN A 362 -5.62 -15.96 -1.03
N ARG A 363 -6.20 -15.90 0.17
CA ARG A 363 -5.50 -15.59 1.40
C ARG A 363 -4.33 -16.54 1.69
N HIS A 364 -4.48 -17.84 1.41
CA HIS A 364 -3.43 -18.82 1.63
C HIS A 364 -2.21 -18.58 0.73
N LEU A 365 -2.45 -18.26 -0.55
CA LEU A 365 -1.36 -17.94 -1.47
C LEU A 365 -0.60 -16.69 -1.02
N ALA A 366 -1.32 -15.63 -0.63
CA ALA A 366 -0.68 -14.43 -0.08
C ALA A 366 0.16 -14.76 1.15
N PHE A 367 -0.35 -15.61 2.05
CA PHE A 367 0.37 -16.06 3.22
C PHE A 367 1.66 -16.82 2.86
N TYR A 368 1.59 -17.81 1.96
CA TYR A 368 2.77 -18.56 1.51
C TYR A 368 3.82 -17.68 0.85
N LYS A 369 3.41 -16.75 0.01
CA LYS A 369 4.34 -15.79 -0.59
C LYS A 369 5.02 -14.93 0.46
N THR A 370 4.26 -14.46 1.44
CA THR A 370 4.73 -13.51 2.46
C THR A 370 5.71 -14.15 3.45
N ILE A 371 5.52 -15.41 3.85
CA ILE A 371 6.43 -16.12 4.77
C ILE A 371 7.87 -16.10 4.23
N GLY A 372 8.05 -16.13 2.93
CA GLY A 372 9.37 -16.08 2.29
C GLY A 372 10.19 -14.85 2.68
N ILE A 373 9.55 -13.68 2.94
CA ILE A 373 10.25 -12.44 3.31
C ILE A 373 10.95 -12.57 4.67
N PRO A 374 10.28 -12.90 5.80
CA PRO A 374 10.94 -13.05 7.09
C PRO A 374 11.95 -14.20 7.13
N LEU A 375 11.72 -15.30 6.39
CA LEU A 375 12.69 -16.39 6.30
C LEU A 375 13.96 -15.95 5.58
N ALA A 376 13.83 -15.28 4.43
CA ALA A 376 14.95 -14.69 3.68
C ALA A 376 15.71 -13.65 4.50
N ARG A 377 14.97 -12.75 5.20
CA ARG A 377 15.56 -11.82 6.15
C ARG A 377 16.45 -12.52 7.15
N ASN A 378 15.97 -13.61 7.74
CA ASN A 378 16.71 -14.36 8.76
C ASN A 378 17.99 -15.01 8.21
N ILE A 379 18.00 -15.45 6.94
CA ILE A 379 19.21 -15.90 6.25
C ILE A 379 20.23 -14.75 6.22
N VAL A 380 19.81 -13.57 5.74
CA VAL A 380 20.71 -12.42 5.60
C VAL A 380 21.13 -11.85 6.95
N LEU A 381 20.25 -11.83 7.97
CA LEU A 381 20.63 -11.42 9.33
C LEU A 381 21.75 -12.28 9.90
N LYS A 382 21.72 -13.61 9.72
CA LYS A 382 22.81 -14.52 10.12
C LYS A 382 24.13 -14.15 9.43
N GLU A 383 24.08 -13.85 8.14
CA GLU A 383 25.27 -13.41 7.37
C GLU A 383 25.86 -12.10 7.89
N LEU A 384 24.97 -11.20 8.40
CA LEU A 384 25.37 -9.94 9.01
C LEU A 384 25.79 -10.09 10.50
N GLY A 385 25.77 -11.30 11.05
CA GLY A 385 26.10 -11.53 12.47
C GLY A 385 25.00 -11.08 13.44
N VAL A 386 23.76 -10.95 12.98
CA VAL A 386 22.61 -10.52 13.77
C VAL A 386 21.68 -11.72 14.02
N GLU A 387 21.17 -11.83 15.25
CA GLU A 387 20.29 -12.92 15.65
C GLU A 387 18.98 -12.91 14.79
N PRO A 388 18.59 -14.07 14.23
CA PRO A 388 17.34 -14.19 13.50
C PRO A 388 16.12 -13.93 14.37
N ARG A 389 15.10 -13.37 13.78
CA ARG A 389 13.82 -13.13 14.47
C ARG A 389 12.88 -14.32 14.31
N TYR A 390 12.10 -14.58 15.35
CA TYR A 390 11.12 -15.68 15.36
C TYR A 390 10.08 -15.52 14.24
N VAL A 391 9.83 -16.61 13.52
CA VAL A 391 8.82 -16.73 12.47
C VAL A 391 7.85 -17.85 12.84
N PRO A 392 6.66 -17.53 13.39
CA PRO A 392 5.74 -18.56 13.89
C PRO A 392 5.35 -19.62 12.85
N ALA A 393 5.22 -19.23 11.58
CA ALA A 393 4.86 -20.13 10.50
C ALA A 393 5.94 -21.19 10.17
N ALA A 394 7.15 -20.98 10.64
CA ALA A 394 8.28 -21.92 10.46
C ALA A 394 8.65 -22.64 11.76
N ASP A 395 7.86 -22.50 12.80
CA ASP A 395 8.06 -23.23 14.06
C ASP A 395 7.47 -24.64 13.94
N GLU A 396 8.34 -25.62 13.87
CA GLU A 396 7.95 -27.04 13.76
C GLU A 396 7.04 -27.49 14.91
N LYS A 397 7.18 -26.90 16.10
CA LYS A 397 6.33 -27.23 17.26
C LYS A 397 4.89 -26.78 17.08
N LEU A 398 4.62 -25.85 16.17
CA LEU A 398 3.29 -25.35 15.82
C LEU A 398 2.76 -25.99 14.53
N ALA A 399 3.50 -26.93 13.93
CA ALA A 399 3.02 -27.64 12.76
C ALA A 399 1.88 -28.57 13.16
N TRP A 400 0.74 -28.43 12.48
CA TRP A 400 -0.49 -29.18 12.79
C TRP A 400 -0.41 -30.67 12.46
N ASP A 401 0.57 -31.06 11.65
CA ASP A 401 0.87 -32.42 11.22
C ASP A 401 1.95 -33.09 12.07
N GLN A 402 2.52 -32.40 13.06
CA GLN A 402 3.45 -33.01 14.03
C GLN A 402 2.68 -33.78 15.10
N LEU A 403 2.36 -35.04 14.79
CA LEU A 403 1.91 -36.00 15.78
C LEU A 403 3.13 -36.62 16.42
N PRO A 404 3.14 -36.86 17.76
CA PRO A 404 4.28 -37.42 18.48
C PRO A 404 4.77 -38.78 17.92
N ASP A 405 3.89 -39.53 17.27
CA ASP A 405 4.14 -40.87 16.72
C ASP A 405 4.13 -40.89 15.18
N PHE A 406 4.18 -39.70 14.54
CA PHE A 406 4.17 -39.57 13.07
C PHE A 406 5.59 -39.84 12.57
N GLU A 407 5.85 -41.08 12.10
CA GLU A 407 7.03 -41.32 11.30
C GLU A 407 6.91 -40.60 9.97
N PRO A 408 7.80 -39.64 9.66
CA PRO A 408 7.79 -39.01 8.34
C PRO A 408 7.89 -40.13 7.28
N PHE A 409 7.30 -39.90 6.11
CA PHE A 409 7.26 -40.85 4.98
C PHE A 409 8.68 -41.26 4.55
N THR A 410 9.42 -41.91 5.44
CA THR A 410 10.80 -42.36 5.23
C THR A 410 10.92 -43.45 4.14
N HIS A 411 9.77 -44.02 3.73
CA HIS A 411 9.67 -44.98 2.63
C HIS A 411 9.48 -44.33 1.24
N LEU A 412 9.22 -43.02 1.17
CA LEU A 412 9.26 -42.33 -0.11
C LEU A 412 10.71 -42.04 -0.49
N LYS A 413 11.29 -42.89 -1.32
CA LYS A 413 12.59 -42.59 -1.93
C LYS A 413 12.47 -41.26 -2.69
N PRO A 414 13.46 -40.36 -2.53
CA PRO A 414 13.49 -39.17 -3.36
C PRO A 414 13.42 -39.60 -4.82
N LEU A 415 12.48 -38.99 -5.56
CA LEU A 415 12.47 -39.12 -7.01
C LEU A 415 13.82 -38.59 -7.51
N ARG A 416 14.63 -39.48 -8.11
CA ARG A 416 15.90 -39.12 -8.70
C ARG A 416 15.67 -38.36 -10.01
#